data_a3b0295d3f918547cdd948d0b5c5e319
#
_entry.id   a3b0295d3f918547cdd948d0b5c5e319
#
_cell.length_a   1.000
_cell.length_b   1.000
_cell.length_c   1.000
_cell.angle_alpha   90.00
_cell.angle_beta   90.00
_cell.angle_gamma   90.00
#
_symmetry.space_group_name_H-M   'P 1'
#
loop_
_entity.id
_entity.type
_entity.pdbx_description
1 polymer ?
#
loop_
_entity_poly.entity_id
_entity_poly.type
_entity_poly.pdbx_seq_one_letter_code
_entity_poly.pdbx_strand_id
1 'polypeptide(L)'
;AWAKVNLALNIVGRRPDGYHDLETVMHRVDLADDVEVVRGSDLTGAGDRAVSRACKPVITVTVAGFADLDVSGVPCDRGNVAFRAAQAFLECLGRSEPVSIIIQKRIPVGAGLGGGSADAAATLVAMNQLWGKPYGREKLMAIGASIGADVPFCLMNHDLAGDDADGSAPVHAAFAEGVGDRLTPLPGLRGVGLLLATPGFAVSTSDAYALWDARFVQGARHGGCDVRKPDAVWPPAGPTARRLAEALSLAQFRAECADAGSDLRRVCSLMSNDFEPLIDERYGRIMQMKQLMMRADAIGALMSGSGPTVFGMYGSLGQALAAADVFGSLAADCGLDLSRDGFHVIAGCLGDSGF
;
A
#
# COMPACT_ATOMS: atom_id res chain seq x y z
N ALA A 1 -9.80 -0.19 6.32
CA ALA A 1 -8.91 0.06 5.18
C ALA A 1 -7.46 -0.16 5.59
N TRP A 2 -6.90 -1.32 5.27
CA TRP A 2 -5.57 -1.73 5.75
C TRP A 2 -4.44 -1.18 4.90
N ALA A 3 -3.39 -0.66 5.52
CA ALA A 3 -2.14 -0.29 4.87
C ALA A 3 -1.41 -1.51 4.27
N LYS A 4 -0.48 -1.24 3.39
CA LYS A 4 0.45 -2.24 2.83
C LYS A 4 1.89 -1.71 2.86
N VAL A 5 2.84 -2.62 2.83
CA VAL A 5 4.23 -2.35 2.46
C VAL A 5 4.63 -3.18 1.25
N ASN A 6 5.64 -2.72 0.51
CA ASN A 6 6.28 -3.51 -0.52
C ASN A 6 7.55 -4.13 0.07
N LEU A 7 7.55 -5.45 0.28
CA LEU A 7 8.75 -6.19 0.75
C LEU A 7 9.81 -6.30 -0.34
N ALA A 8 9.40 -6.27 -1.60
CA ALA A 8 10.27 -6.08 -2.75
C ALA A 8 9.51 -5.34 -3.85
N LEU A 9 10.21 -4.48 -4.61
CA LEU A 9 9.67 -3.76 -5.76
C LEU A 9 10.77 -3.61 -6.82
N ASN A 10 10.56 -4.24 -7.96
CA ASN A 10 11.45 -4.15 -9.10
C ASN A 10 10.70 -3.60 -10.32
N ILE A 11 11.33 -2.70 -11.05
CA ILE A 11 10.84 -2.21 -12.33
C ILE A 11 11.50 -3.04 -13.43
N VAL A 12 10.73 -3.91 -14.07
CA VAL A 12 11.24 -4.88 -15.04
C VAL A 12 11.18 -4.40 -16.48
N GLY A 13 10.47 -3.31 -16.75
CA GLY A 13 10.39 -2.74 -18.08
C GLY A 13 9.53 -1.50 -18.17
N ARG A 14 9.60 -0.81 -19.33
CA ARG A 14 8.66 0.25 -19.70
C ARG A 14 7.85 -0.17 -20.91
N ARG A 15 6.55 -0.04 -20.81
CA ARG A 15 5.59 -0.42 -21.84
C ARG A 15 5.47 0.65 -22.93
N PRO A 16 5.03 0.30 -24.15
CA PRO A 16 4.77 1.27 -25.20
C PRO A 16 3.68 2.31 -24.85
N ASP A 17 2.75 1.96 -23.95
CA ASP A 17 1.69 2.85 -23.46
C ASP A 17 2.18 3.86 -22.42
N GLY A 18 3.49 3.80 -22.04
CA GLY A 18 4.13 4.71 -21.11
C GLY A 18 4.13 4.22 -19.66
N TYR A 19 3.39 3.17 -19.32
CA TYR A 19 3.44 2.54 -18.01
C TYR A 19 4.70 1.68 -17.84
N HIS A 20 4.98 1.29 -16.60
CA HIS A 20 6.10 0.41 -16.25
C HIS A 20 5.57 -0.97 -15.84
N ASP A 21 6.23 -2.01 -16.34
CA ASP A 21 6.03 -3.36 -15.83
C ASP A 21 6.81 -3.52 -14.53
N LEU A 22 6.15 -4.07 -13.52
CA LEU A 22 6.67 -4.27 -12.18
C LEU A 22 6.66 -5.75 -11.80
N GLU A 23 7.56 -6.10 -10.89
CA GLU A 23 7.46 -7.28 -10.04
C GLU A 23 7.55 -6.80 -8.58
N THR A 24 6.54 -7.06 -7.78
CA THR A 24 6.52 -6.61 -6.37
C THR A 24 5.88 -7.66 -5.46
N VAL A 25 6.40 -7.75 -4.24
CA VAL A 25 5.76 -8.50 -3.16
C VAL A 25 5.15 -7.49 -2.20
N MET A 26 3.82 -7.50 -2.13
CA MET A 26 3.06 -6.65 -1.21
C MET A 26 2.62 -7.45 0.01
N HIS A 27 2.61 -6.81 1.16
CA HIS A 27 2.12 -7.38 2.41
C HIS A 27 1.26 -6.37 3.17
N ARG A 28 0.13 -6.83 3.73
CA ARG A 28 -0.72 -6.04 4.60
C ARG A 28 -0.02 -5.72 5.92
N VAL A 29 -0.25 -4.53 6.42
CA VAL A 29 0.20 -4.05 7.74
C VAL A 29 -1.01 -3.86 8.64
N ASP A 30 -0.86 -4.11 9.93
CA ASP A 30 -1.85 -3.85 10.97
C ASP A 30 -1.87 -2.35 11.34
N LEU A 31 -2.11 -1.54 10.32
CA LEU A 31 -2.38 -0.11 10.40
C LEU A 31 -3.52 0.18 9.45
N ALA A 32 -4.60 0.79 9.92
CA ALA A 32 -5.80 0.95 9.11
C ALA A 32 -6.48 2.30 9.32
N ASP A 33 -7.07 2.80 8.24
CA ASP A 33 -8.06 3.86 8.27
C ASP A 33 -9.45 3.28 8.54
N ASP A 34 -10.31 4.05 9.18
CA ASP A 34 -11.73 3.70 9.29
C ASP A 34 -12.50 4.37 8.13
N VAL A 35 -13.30 3.57 7.43
CA VAL A 35 -14.13 4.04 6.33
C VAL A 35 -15.57 3.67 6.62
N GLU A 36 -16.41 4.67 6.79
CA GLU A 36 -17.85 4.53 6.95
C GLU A 36 -18.55 4.97 5.67
N VAL A 37 -19.50 4.15 5.19
CA VAL A 37 -20.32 4.47 4.02
C VAL A 37 -21.78 4.47 4.43
N VAL A 38 -22.46 5.60 4.18
CA VAL A 38 -23.86 5.81 4.50
C VAL A 38 -24.66 6.01 3.22
N ARG A 39 -25.72 5.24 3.05
CA ARG A 39 -26.66 5.37 1.92
C ARG A 39 -27.65 6.50 2.19
N GLY A 40 -27.99 7.27 1.16
CA GLY A 40 -28.82 8.48 1.31
C GLY A 40 -30.23 8.23 1.84
N SER A 41 -30.80 7.05 1.66
CA SER A 41 -32.06 6.62 2.29
C SER A 41 -31.99 6.64 3.81
N ASP A 42 -30.81 6.35 4.37
CA ASP A 42 -30.58 6.26 5.81
C ASP A 42 -30.34 7.64 6.44
N LEU A 43 -29.94 8.63 5.60
CA LEU A 43 -29.74 10.01 6.03
C LEU A 43 -31.03 10.81 6.19
N THR A 44 -32.13 10.42 5.52
CA THR A 44 -33.35 11.24 5.46
C THR A 44 -34.51 10.70 6.27
N GLY A 45 -34.47 9.47 6.76
CA GLY A 45 -35.58 8.84 7.46
C GLY A 45 -36.90 8.79 6.63
N ALA A 46 -36.86 9.10 5.35
CA ALA A 46 -38.01 9.23 4.47
C ALA A 46 -37.94 8.17 3.36
N GLY A 47 -38.97 7.37 3.33
CA GLY A 47 -39.15 6.27 2.38
C GLY A 47 -38.93 6.65 0.90
N ASP A 48 -38.66 5.61 0.14
CA ASP A 48 -38.41 5.56 -1.30
C ASP A 48 -39.07 6.67 -2.13
N ARG A 49 -38.40 7.80 -2.30
CA ARG A 49 -38.69 8.68 -3.41
C ARG A 49 -37.76 8.27 -4.55
N ALA A 50 -38.35 7.68 -5.59
CA ALA A 50 -37.65 7.35 -6.82
C ALA A 50 -36.87 8.57 -7.33
N VAL A 51 -35.55 8.58 -7.10
CA VAL A 51 -34.66 9.58 -7.67
C VAL A 51 -34.59 9.31 -9.16
N SER A 52 -34.97 10.32 -9.95
CA SER A 52 -34.94 10.27 -11.40
C SER A 52 -33.62 9.75 -11.95
N ARG A 53 -33.65 8.79 -12.87
CA ARG A 53 -32.48 8.18 -13.55
C ARG A 53 -31.54 9.16 -14.27
N ALA A 54 -31.88 10.45 -14.32
CA ALA A 54 -31.14 11.48 -15.07
C ALA A 54 -30.16 12.31 -14.24
N CYS A 55 -30.11 12.14 -12.90
CA CYS A 55 -29.21 12.90 -12.05
C CYS A 55 -27.97 12.07 -11.71
N LYS A 56 -26.77 12.67 -11.83
CA LYS A 56 -25.53 12.04 -11.34
C LYS A 56 -25.63 11.79 -9.83
N PRO A 57 -25.10 10.69 -9.29
CA PRO A 57 -25.15 10.43 -7.86
C PRO A 57 -24.48 11.56 -7.08
N VAL A 58 -25.12 11.97 -5.99
CA VAL A 58 -24.51 12.92 -5.03
C VAL A 58 -23.62 12.09 -4.12
N ILE A 59 -22.31 12.12 -4.36
CA ILE A 59 -21.31 11.48 -3.51
C ILE A 59 -20.62 12.57 -2.71
N THR A 60 -20.61 12.42 -1.39
CA THR A 60 -19.88 13.30 -0.48
C THR A 60 -18.76 12.51 0.19
N VAL A 61 -17.60 13.13 0.37
CA VAL A 61 -16.47 12.56 1.10
C VAL A 61 -16.06 13.53 2.19
N THR A 62 -15.95 13.03 3.41
CA THR A 62 -15.42 13.77 4.54
C THR A 62 -14.19 13.03 5.05
N VAL A 63 -13.09 13.76 5.24
CA VAL A 63 -11.83 13.20 5.70
C VAL A 63 -11.38 13.91 6.96
N ALA A 64 -11.02 13.15 7.99
CA ALA A 64 -10.42 13.64 9.21
C ALA A 64 -9.13 12.86 9.52
N GLY A 65 -8.12 13.52 10.07
CA GLY A 65 -6.91 12.88 10.57
C GLY A 65 -7.12 12.38 12.01
N PHE A 66 -6.53 11.25 12.34
CA PHE A 66 -6.43 10.80 13.73
C PHE A 66 -5.22 11.47 14.39
N ALA A 67 -5.38 11.92 15.63
CA ALA A 67 -4.39 12.73 16.33
C ALA A 67 -3.93 13.94 15.47
N ASP A 68 -2.65 14.12 15.27
CA ASP A 68 -2.06 15.26 14.54
C ASP A 68 -1.75 14.93 13.06
N LEU A 69 -2.37 13.87 12.50
CA LEU A 69 -2.14 13.51 11.10
C LEU A 69 -2.71 14.56 10.15
N ASP A 70 -1.83 15.21 9.39
CA ASP A 70 -2.23 16.18 8.37
C ASP A 70 -2.93 15.47 7.18
N VAL A 71 -4.17 15.86 6.95
CA VAL A 71 -5.01 15.37 5.85
C VAL A 71 -5.41 16.47 4.88
N SER A 72 -4.83 17.68 5.01
CA SER A 72 -5.17 18.85 4.18
C SER A 72 -4.94 18.58 2.68
N GLY A 73 -4.01 17.70 2.34
CA GLY A 73 -3.73 17.28 0.97
C GLY A 73 -4.68 16.21 0.41
N VAL A 74 -5.64 15.68 1.21
CA VAL A 74 -6.58 14.65 0.74
C VAL A 74 -7.82 15.33 0.14
N PRO A 75 -8.09 15.14 -1.17
CA PRO A 75 -9.27 15.75 -1.79
C PRO A 75 -10.55 15.17 -1.22
N CYS A 76 -11.60 16.01 -1.10
CA CYS A 76 -12.94 15.60 -0.69
C CYS A 76 -13.94 15.57 -1.87
N ASP A 77 -13.43 15.56 -3.08
CA ASP A 77 -14.17 15.57 -4.34
C ASP A 77 -13.80 14.36 -5.24
N ARG A 78 -14.01 14.50 -6.54
CA ARG A 78 -13.67 13.47 -7.54
C ARG A 78 -12.18 13.10 -7.63
N GLY A 79 -11.31 13.90 -7.07
CA GLY A 79 -9.88 13.60 -6.90
C GLY A 79 -9.65 12.49 -5.88
N ASN A 80 -10.58 12.27 -4.95
CA ASN A 80 -10.48 11.21 -3.95
C ASN A 80 -10.77 9.83 -4.57
N VAL A 81 -9.91 8.85 -4.29
CA VAL A 81 -10.07 7.49 -4.84
C VAL A 81 -11.29 6.75 -4.26
N ALA A 82 -11.69 7.02 -3.02
CA ALA A 82 -12.92 6.48 -2.43
C ALA A 82 -14.17 7.05 -3.12
N PHE A 83 -14.16 8.35 -3.48
CA PHE A 83 -15.20 8.93 -4.31
C PHE A 83 -15.33 8.19 -5.66
N ARG A 84 -14.19 7.98 -6.34
CA ARG A 84 -14.18 7.28 -7.63
C ARG A 84 -14.64 5.83 -7.49
N ALA A 85 -14.32 5.18 -6.36
CA ALA A 85 -14.78 3.83 -6.05
C ALA A 85 -16.31 3.77 -5.93
N ALA A 86 -16.90 4.68 -5.16
CA ALA A 86 -18.34 4.77 -5.02
C ALA A 86 -19.03 5.09 -6.34
N GLN A 87 -18.49 6.02 -7.12
CA GLN A 87 -19.01 6.37 -8.44
C GLN A 87 -19.01 5.16 -9.38
N ALA A 88 -17.88 4.46 -9.51
CA ALA A 88 -17.75 3.29 -10.38
C ALA A 88 -18.69 2.16 -9.96
N PHE A 89 -18.86 1.94 -8.64
CA PHE A 89 -19.79 0.95 -8.12
C PHE A 89 -21.23 1.27 -8.51
N LEU A 90 -21.70 2.51 -8.30
CA LEU A 90 -23.04 2.96 -8.64
C LEU A 90 -23.31 2.94 -10.14
N GLU A 91 -22.33 3.32 -10.96
CA GLU A 91 -22.40 3.25 -12.42
C GLU A 91 -22.59 1.79 -12.90
N CYS A 92 -21.81 0.86 -12.35
CA CYS A 92 -21.98 -0.57 -12.64
C CYS A 92 -23.36 -1.10 -12.22
N LEU A 93 -23.91 -0.59 -11.11
CA LEU A 93 -25.22 -0.99 -10.58
C LEU A 93 -26.39 -0.31 -11.32
N GLY A 94 -26.11 0.70 -12.16
CA GLY A 94 -27.12 1.50 -12.82
C GLY A 94 -27.97 2.33 -11.85
N ARG A 95 -27.38 2.77 -10.73
CA ARG A 95 -28.02 3.55 -9.64
C ARG A 95 -27.42 4.96 -9.54
N SER A 96 -28.20 5.87 -8.99
CA SER A 96 -27.79 7.26 -8.76
C SER A 96 -28.18 7.79 -7.37
N GLU A 97 -28.21 6.88 -6.40
CA GLU A 97 -28.56 7.22 -5.02
C GLU A 97 -27.45 8.05 -4.35
N PRO A 98 -27.81 8.97 -3.43
CA PRO A 98 -26.82 9.68 -2.65
C PRO A 98 -26.00 8.75 -1.76
N VAL A 99 -24.71 9.01 -1.63
CA VAL A 99 -23.78 8.27 -0.77
C VAL A 99 -22.90 9.25 -0.01
N SER A 100 -22.74 9.04 1.29
CA SER A 100 -21.78 9.75 2.13
C SER A 100 -20.68 8.79 2.56
N ILE A 101 -19.42 9.20 2.36
CA ILE A 101 -18.22 8.46 2.76
C ILE A 101 -17.51 9.29 3.82
N ILE A 102 -17.24 8.71 4.97
CA ILE A 102 -16.50 9.32 6.07
C ILE A 102 -15.24 8.52 6.28
N ILE A 103 -14.09 9.17 6.21
CA ILE A 103 -12.77 8.55 6.33
C ILE A 103 -12.03 9.15 7.52
N GLN A 104 -11.72 8.31 8.51
CA GLN A 104 -10.82 8.66 9.61
C GLN A 104 -9.43 8.11 9.29
N LYS A 105 -8.50 8.98 8.92
CA LYS A 105 -7.14 8.60 8.50
C LYS A 105 -6.23 8.34 9.69
N ARG A 106 -5.54 7.19 9.65
CA ARG A 106 -4.37 6.84 10.49
C ARG A 106 -3.16 6.53 9.64
N ILE A 107 -3.38 6.12 8.38
CA ILE A 107 -2.30 5.84 7.42
C ILE A 107 -1.76 7.18 6.90
N PRO A 108 -0.46 7.47 7.06
CA PRO A 108 0.15 8.70 6.54
C PRO A 108 -0.11 8.91 5.06
N VAL A 109 -0.42 10.15 4.68
CA VAL A 109 -0.82 10.51 3.31
C VAL A 109 0.40 10.64 2.40
N GLY A 110 0.34 10.08 1.20
CA GLY A 110 1.44 10.16 0.22
C GLY A 110 2.72 9.45 0.66
N ALA A 111 2.58 8.42 1.50
CA ALA A 111 3.66 7.78 2.24
C ALA A 111 4.16 6.45 1.64
N GLY A 112 3.65 6.01 0.48
CA GLY A 112 3.99 4.71 -0.09
C GLY A 112 3.32 3.50 0.58
N LEU A 113 2.36 3.74 1.50
CA LEU A 113 1.66 2.73 2.29
C LEU A 113 0.30 2.29 1.71
N GLY A 114 -0.09 2.80 0.55
CA GLY A 114 -1.30 2.39 -0.15
C GLY A 114 -2.61 2.87 0.48
N GLY A 115 -2.60 3.88 1.39
CA GLY A 115 -3.77 4.31 2.14
C GLY A 115 -4.97 4.69 1.28
N GLY A 116 -4.79 5.47 0.22
CA GLY A 116 -5.89 5.82 -0.69
C GLY A 116 -6.49 4.60 -1.39
N SER A 117 -5.66 3.64 -1.82
CA SER A 117 -6.13 2.39 -2.44
C SER A 117 -6.88 1.51 -1.42
N ALA A 118 -6.45 1.52 -0.17
CA ALA A 118 -7.15 0.85 0.92
C ALA A 118 -8.52 1.49 1.21
N ASP A 119 -8.60 2.83 1.21
CA ASP A 119 -9.87 3.54 1.35
C ASP A 119 -10.86 3.21 0.22
N ALA A 120 -10.37 3.16 -1.02
CA ALA A 120 -11.17 2.76 -2.17
C ALA A 120 -11.68 1.32 -2.05
N ALA A 121 -10.81 0.39 -1.66
CA ALA A 121 -11.18 -1.01 -1.45
C ALA A 121 -12.25 -1.16 -0.35
N ALA A 122 -12.03 -0.53 0.80
CA ALA A 122 -12.99 -0.54 1.91
C ALA A 122 -14.33 0.07 1.48
N THR A 123 -14.32 1.15 0.71
CA THR A 123 -15.54 1.76 0.15
C THR A 123 -16.30 0.77 -0.74
N LEU A 124 -15.60 0.06 -1.65
CA LEU A 124 -16.23 -0.95 -2.52
C LEU A 124 -16.84 -2.09 -1.71
N VAL A 125 -16.14 -2.56 -0.68
CA VAL A 125 -16.64 -3.63 0.22
C VAL A 125 -17.88 -3.17 0.98
N ALA A 126 -17.83 -1.98 1.60
CA ALA A 126 -18.95 -1.42 2.36
C ALA A 126 -20.18 -1.21 1.45
N MET A 127 -19.99 -0.64 0.26
CA MET A 127 -21.06 -0.47 -0.71
C MET A 127 -21.64 -1.82 -1.14
N ASN A 128 -20.79 -2.80 -1.44
CA ASN A 128 -21.27 -4.12 -1.82
C ASN A 128 -22.16 -4.74 -0.74
N GLN A 129 -21.79 -4.59 0.53
CA GLN A 129 -22.62 -5.03 1.66
C GLN A 129 -23.94 -4.26 1.76
N LEU A 130 -23.90 -2.91 1.67
CA LEU A 130 -25.09 -2.05 1.79
C LEU A 130 -26.12 -2.27 0.68
N TRP A 131 -25.70 -2.69 -0.50
CA TRP A 131 -26.60 -3.02 -1.62
C TRP A 131 -26.92 -4.52 -1.74
N GLY A 132 -26.66 -5.31 -0.68
CA GLY A 132 -27.02 -6.73 -0.61
C GLY A 132 -26.11 -7.64 -1.43
N LYS A 133 -24.82 -7.29 -1.56
CA LYS A 133 -23.78 -8.07 -2.24
C LYS A 133 -24.07 -8.37 -3.72
N PRO A 134 -24.38 -7.35 -4.55
CA PRO A 134 -24.69 -7.56 -5.96
C PRO A 134 -23.51 -8.07 -6.77
N TYR A 135 -22.29 -7.93 -6.28
CA TYR A 135 -21.06 -8.30 -6.99
C TYR A 135 -20.21 -9.29 -6.20
N GLY A 136 -19.78 -10.36 -6.86
CA GLY A 136 -18.76 -11.27 -6.36
C GLY A 136 -17.36 -10.67 -6.45
N ARG A 137 -16.37 -11.40 -5.93
CA ARG A 137 -14.94 -11.01 -5.84
C ARG A 137 -14.40 -10.50 -7.16
N GLU A 138 -14.56 -11.26 -8.26
CA GLU A 138 -14.00 -10.90 -9.58
C GLU A 138 -14.49 -9.54 -10.07
N LYS A 139 -15.78 -9.25 -9.91
CA LYS A 139 -16.34 -7.98 -10.34
C LYS A 139 -15.83 -6.82 -9.50
N LEU A 140 -15.71 -6.99 -8.17
CA LEU A 140 -15.11 -5.97 -7.28
C LEU A 140 -13.65 -5.73 -7.62
N MET A 141 -12.88 -6.78 -7.89
CA MET A 141 -11.48 -6.69 -8.33
C MET A 141 -11.35 -5.91 -9.65
N ALA A 142 -12.23 -6.18 -10.63
CA ALA A 142 -12.26 -5.46 -11.91
C ALA A 142 -12.61 -3.96 -11.73
N ILE A 143 -13.58 -3.64 -10.88
CA ILE A 143 -13.90 -2.25 -10.52
C ILE A 143 -12.68 -1.60 -9.85
N GLY A 144 -12.07 -2.29 -8.88
CA GLY A 144 -10.90 -1.81 -8.15
C GLY A 144 -9.71 -1.50 -9.07
N ALA A 145 -9.41 -2.39 -10.02
CA ALA A 145 -8.33 -2.22 -11.00
C ALA A 145 -8.52 -0.97 -11.87
N SER A 146 -9.76 -0.58 -12.18
CA SER A 146 -10.04 0.64 -12.94
C SER A 146 -9.81 1.94 -12.15
N ILE A 147 -9.67 1.84 -10.83
CA ILE A 147 -9.49 2.98 -9.91
C ILE A 147 -8.02 3.18 -9.58
N GLY A 148 -7.29 2.11 -9.32
CA GLY A 148 -5.87 2.15 -9.01
C GLY A 148 -5.24 0.75 -8.91
N ALA A 149 -3.96 0.64 -9.25
CA ALA A 149 -3.24 -0.63 -9.34
C ALA A 149 -3.20 -1.42 -8.01
N ASP A 150 -3.07 -0.73 -6.87
CA ASP A 150 -3.02 -1.37 -5.55
C ASP A 150 -4.42 -1.73 -4.98
N VAL A 151 -5.52 -1.21 -5.57
CA VAL A 151 -6.88 -1.46 -5.05
C VAL A 151 -7.25 -2.94 -5.07
N PRO A 152 -6.93 -3.72 -6.12
CA PRO A 152 -7.16 -5.16 -6.10
C PRO A 152 -6.45 -5.87 -4.95
N PHE A 153 -5.19 -5.55 -4.66
CA PHE A 153 -4.48 -6.11 -3.51
C PHE A 153 -5.18 -5.77 -2.18
N CYS A 154 -5.60 -4.51 -2.02
CA CYS A 154 -6.34 -4.09 -0.82
C CYS A 154 -7.68 -4.84 -0.68
N LEU A 155 -8.37 -5.14 -1.78
CA LEU A 155 -9.60 -5.95 -1.77
C LEU A 155 -9.34 -7.39 -1.32
N MET A 156 -8.20 -7.99 -1.65
CA MET A 156 -7.84 -9.35 -1.20
C MET A 156 -7.74 -9.46 0.33
N ASN A 157 -7.49 -8.36 1.02
CA ASN A 157 -7.38 -8.32 2.47
C ASN A 157 -8.73 -8.36 3.19
N HIS A 158 -9.84 -8.24 2.46
CA HIS A 158 -11.20 -8.29 3.01
C HIS A 158 -11.82 -9.66 2.80
N ASP A 159 -12.67 -10.05 3.76
CA ASP A 159 -13.59 -11.16 3.55
C ASP A 159 -14.68 -10.73 2.56
N LEU A 160 -14.50 -11.14 1.33
CA LEU A 160 -15.45 -10.92 0.24
C LEU A 160 -16.40 -12.10 0.07
N ALA A 161 -16.43 -13.04 1.03
CA ALA A 161 -17.31 -14.20 1.00
C ALA A 161 -18.78 -13.73 0.92
N GLY A 162 -19.29 -13.74 -0.29
CA GLY A 162 -20.70 -13.86 -0.58
C GLY A 162 -21.02 -15.36 -0.64
N ASP A 163 -22.21 -15.71 -1.10
CA ASP A 163 -22.66 -17.11 -1.27
C ASP A 163 -21.83 -17.94 -2.30
N ASP A 164 -20.78 -17.36 -2.87
CA ASP A 164 -19.83 -18.07 -3.71
C ASP A 164 -18.98 -18.97 -2.83
N ALA A 165 -19.20 -20.28 -2.97
CA ALA A 165 -18.66 -21.39 -2.18
C ALA A 165 -17.13 -21.56 -2.17
N ASP A 166 -16.36 -20.54 -2.49
CA ASP A 166 -14.90 -20.57 -2.52
C ASP A 166 -14.27 -20.43 -1.10
N GLY A 167 -14.99 -19.89 -0.12
CA GLY A 167 -14.52 -19.89 1.29
C GLY A 167 -13.07 -19.41 1.51
N SER A 168 -12.49 -18.70 0.54
CA SER A 168 -11.09 -18.27 0.62
C SER A 168 -10.92 -17.20 1.69
N ALA A 169 -10.09 -17.53 2.69
CA ALA A 169 -9.70 -16.60 3.75
C ALA A 169 -9.06 -15.32 3.16
N PRO A 170 -9.10 -14.19 3.89
CA PRO A 170 -8.38 -12.99 3.50
C PRO A 170 -6.90 -13.27 3.22
N VAL A 171 -6.39 -12.71 2.13
CA VAL A 171 -4.99 -12.89 1.69
C VAL A 171 -4.19 -11.66 2.11
N HIS A 172 -3.17 -11.86 2.92
CA HIS A 172 -2.38 -10.78 3.50
C HIS A 172 -1.11 -10.44 2.71
N ALA A 173 -0.68 -11.32 1.81
CA ALA A 173 0.49 -11.10 0.96
C ALA A 173 0.20 -11.55 -0.48
N ALA A 174 0.76 -10.85 -1.46
CA ALA A 174 0.67 -11.23 -2.85
C ALA A 174 1.92 -10.84 -3.62
N PHE A 175 2.27 -11.66 -4.62
CA PHE A 175 3.16 -11.28 -5.70
C PHE A 175 2.33 -10.60 -6.79
N ALA A 176 2.75 -9.40 -7.19
CA ALA A 176 2.08 -8.64 -8.23
C ALA A 176 3.02 -8.39 -9.42
N GLU A 177 2.47 -8.55 -10.62
CA GLU A 177 3.14 -8.35 -11.89
C GLU A 177 2.37 -7.35 -12.77
N GLY A 178 2.96 -7.00 -13.92
CA GLY A 178 2.38 -6.02 -14.85
C GLY A 178 2.46 -4.62 -14.28
N VAL A 179 1.38 -3.88 -14.32
CA VAL A 179 1.31 -2.57 -13.63
C VAL A 179 1.01 -2.69 -12.13
N GLY A 180 1.09 -3.91 -11.58
CA GLY A 180 0.72 -4.25 -10.22
C GLY A 180 -0.68 -4.90 -10.11
N ASP A 181 -1.28 -5.25 -11.24
CA ASP A 181 -2.67 -5.70 -11.39
C ASP A 181 -2.84 -7.23 -11.46
N ARG A 182 -1.78 -7.96 -11.82
CA ARG A 182 -1.80 -9.44 -11.84
C ARG A 182 -1.29 -9.98 -10.52
N LEU A 183 -2.20 -10.41 -9.67
CA LEU A 183 -1.93 -10.81 -8.30
C LEU A 183 -1.91 -12.33 -8.15
N THR A 184 -0.82 -12.85 -7.57
CA THR A 184 -0.70 -14.23 -7.10
C THR A 184 -0.65 -14.23 -5.58
N PRO A 185 -1.63 -14.84 -4.88
CA PRO A 185 -1.63 -14.93 -3.43
C PRO A 185 -0.36 -15.62 -2.90
N LEU A 186 0.17 -15.11 -1.81
CA LEU A 186 1.31 -15.67 -1.10
C LEU A 186 0.94 -15.98 0.35
N PRO A 187 1.62 -16.94 0.99
CA PRO A 187 1.58 -17.08 2.44
C PRO A 187 2.04 -15.78 3.10
N GLY A 188 1.20 -15.23 3.98
CA GLY A 188 1.54 -14.02 4.74
C GLY A 188 2.49 -14.35 5.90
N LEU A 189 3.39 -13.41 6.19
CA LEU A 189 4.17 -13.40 7.42
C LEU A 189 3.25 -13.03 8.59
N ARG A 190 3.37 -13.70 9.71
CA ARG A 190 2.57 -13.43 10.91
C ARG A 190 3.47 -13.19 12.11
N GLY A 191 3.03 -12.32 13.03
CA GLY A 191 3.77 -12.03 14.25
C GLY A 191 5.07 -11.25 14.06
N VAL A 192 5.38 -10.82 12.83
CA VAL A 192 6.55 -9.99 12.52
C VAL A 192 6.24 -8.55 12.87
N GLY A 193 7.03 -7.97 13.78
CA GLY A 193 6.93 -6.56 14.15
C GLY A 193 7.44 -5.64 13.05
N LEU A 194 6.79 -4.50 12.88
CA LEU A 194 7.22 -3.42 12.01
C LEU A 194 7.36 -2.13 12.78
N LEU A 195 8.41 -1.37 12.49
CA LEU A 195 8.52 0.04 12.83
C LEU A 195 8.44 0.83 11.51
N LEU A 196 7.44 1.69 11.37
CA LEU A 196 7.26 2.57 10.21
C LEU A 196 7.75 3.96 10.59
N ALA A 197 8.61 4.56 9.80
CA ALA A 197 9.00 5.96 9.94
C ALA A 197 8.70 6.70 8.63
N THR A 198 7.75 7.63 8.70
CA THR A 198 7.33 8.47 7.59
C THR A 198 7.80 9.89 7.84
N PRO A 199 8.70 10.45 7.01
CA PRO A 199 9.12 11.84 7.15
C PRO A 199 8.00 12.81 6.72
N GLY A 200 8.09 14.07 7.14
CA GLY A 200 7.10 15.10 6.90
C GLY A 200 7.00 15.64 5.46
N PHE A 201 7.40 14.85 4.47
CA PHE A 201 7.20 15.15 3.05
C PHE A 201 6.56 13.97 2.32
N ALA A 202 5.81 14.26 1.27
CA ALA A 202 5.20 13.24 0.42
C ALA A 202 6.01 13.06 -0.87
N VAL A 203 5.98 11.84 -1.41
CA VAL A 203 6.52 11.53 -2.74
C VAL A 203 5.38 11.03 -3.61
N SER A 204 5.14 11.70 -4.73
CA SER A 204 4.14 11.20 -5.67
C SER A 204 4.72 10.01 -6.45
N THR A 205 3.88 9.03 -6.72
CA THR A 205 4.27 7.86 -7.53
C THR A 205 4.72 8.28 -8.93
N SER A 206 4.10 9.30 -9.52
CA SER A 206 4.50 9.85 -10.81
C SER A 206 5.90 10.46 -10.78
N ASP A 207 6.27 11.15 -9.69
CA ASP A 207 7.61 11.73 -9.56
C ASP A 207 8.67 10.64 -9.38
N ALA A 208 8.37 9.57 -8.63
CA ALA A 208 9.28 8.43 -8.49
C ALA A 208 9.56 7.76 -9.85
N TYR A 209 8.53 7.55 -10.67
CA TYR A 209 8.72 7.03 -12.04
C TYR A 209 9.46 8.02 -12.94
N ALA A 210 9.20 9.32 -12.82
CA ALA A 210 9.93 10.34 -13.60
C ALA A 210 11.43 10.35 -13.25
N LEU A 211 11.79 10.21 -11.98
CA LEU A 211 13.17 10.06 -11.55
C LEU A 211 13.81 8.80 -12.13
N TRP A 212 13.08 7.68 -12.10
CA TRP A 212 13.53 6.42 -12.68
C TRP A 212 13.75 6.55 -14.19
N ASP A 213 12.80 7.13 -14.93
CA ASP A 213 12.90 7.37 -16.36
C ASP A 213 14.08 8.29 -16.71
N ALA A 214 14.28 9.35 -15.93
CA ALA A 214 15.41 10.26 -16.14
C ALA A 214 16.76 9.54 -16.00
N ARG A 215 16.87 8.65 -15.01
CA ARG A 215 18.10 7.91 -14.72
C ARG A 215 18.38 6.81 -15.74
N PHE A 216 17.39 5.99 -16.09
CA PHE A 216 17.59 4.76 -16.84
C PHE A 216 17.13 4.83 -18.29
N VAL A 217 16.10 5.63 -18.62
CA VAL A 217 15.59 5.75 -20.00
C VAL A 217 16.26 6.89 -20.76
N GLN A 218 16.39 8.06 -20.15
CA GLN A 218 16.99 9.24 -20.81
C GLN A 218 18.50 9.17 -20.83
N GLY A 219 19.14 8.61 -19.80
CA GLY A 219 20.59 8.36 -19.78
C GLY A 219 21.05 7.46 -20.92
N ALA A 220 20.22 6.48 -21.31
CA ALA A 220 20.50 5.60 -22.45
C ALA A 220 20.44 6.33 -23.80
N ARG A 221 19.62 7.38 -23.95
CA ARG A 221 19.52 8.17 -25.19
C ARG A 221 20.75 9.03 -25.48
N HIS A 222 21.46 9.49 -24.45
CA HIS A 222 22.71 10.28 -24.60
C HIS A 222 23.94 9.41 -24.90
N GLY A 223 23.88 8.11 -24.59
CA GLY A 223 24.93 7.13 -24.85
C GLY A 223 24.73 6.31 -26.14
N GLY A 224 23.72 6.61 -26.96
CA GLY A 224 23.46 5.87 -28.22
C GLY A 224 22.97 4.43 -27.99
N CYS A 225 22.50 4.08 -26.81
CA CYS A 225 22.00 2.75 -26.47
C CYS A 225 20.48 2.66 -26.74
N ASP A 226 20.08 1.77 -27.63
CA ASP A 226 18.68 1.47 -27.88
C ASP A 226 18.11 0.70 -26.67
N VAL A 227 17.07 1.22 -26.05
CA VAL A 227 16.41 0.65 -24.84
C VAL A 227 15.90 -0.80 -25.06
N ARG A 228 15.89 -1.28 -26.31
CA ARG A 228 15.53 -2.64 -26.68
C ARG A 228 16.70 -3.62 -26.72
N LYS A 229 17.93 -3.17 -26.42
CA LYS A 229 19.07 -4.09 -26.39
C LYS A 229 19.19 -4.75 -25.01
N PRO A 230 19.46 -6.08 -24.99
CA PRO A 230 19.64 -6.84 -23.74
C PRO A 230 20.86 -6.37 -22.90
N ASP A 231 21.67 -5.47 -23.44
CA ASP A 231 22.88 -4.93 -22.79
C ASP A 231 22.66 -3.57 -22.11
N ALA A 232 21.44 -3.02 -22.11
CA ALA A 232 21.11 -1.87 -21.27
C ALA A 232 21.32 -2.29 -19.80
N VAL A 233 22.25 -1.63 -19.12
CA VAL A 233 22.54 -1.89 -17.70
C VAL A 233 21.32 -1.40 -16.89
N TRP A 234 20.32 -2.26 -16.78
CA TRP A 234 19.24 -2.12 -15.80
C TRP A 234 19.87 -2.15 -14.40
N PRO A 235 19.23 -1.54 -13.38
CA PRO A 235 19.75 -1.60 -12.04
C PRO A 235 20.09 -3.05 -11.68
N PRO A 236 21.22 -3.28 -11.00
CA PRO A 236 21.78 -4.61 -10.78
C PRO A 236 20.97 -5.52 -9.85
N ALA A 237 19.82 -5.08 -9.36
CA ALA A 237 18.92 -5.93 -8.64
C ALA A 237 18.31 -6.95 -9.62
N GLY A 238 18.88 -8.14 -9.68
CA GLY A 238 18.21 -9.29 -10.27
C GLY A 238 16.82 -9.44 -9.68
N PRO A 239 15.94 -10.35 -10.20
CA PRO A 239 14.51 -10.45 -9.86
C PRO A 239 14.28 -10.84 -8.40
N THR A 240 14.56 -9.91 -7.47
CA THR A 240 14.49 -10.13 -6.02
C THR A 240 13.04 -10.32 -5.58
N ALA A 241 12.09 -9.61 -6.19
CA ALA A 241 10.67 -9.77 -5.89
C ALA A 241 10.20 -11.20 -6.22
N ARG A 242 10.58 -11.74 -7.38
CA ARG A 242 10.26 -13.11 -7.76
C ARG A 242 10.92 -14.13 -6.82
N ARG A 243 12.19 -13.95 -6.50
CA ARG A 243 12.92 -14.81 -5.55
C ARG A 243 12.32 -14.76 -4.15
N LEU A 244 11.86 -13.60 -3.71
CA LEU A 244 11.17 -13.45 -2.44
C LEU A 244 9.81 -14.16 -2.47
N ALA A 245 9.03 -14.02 -3.56
CA ALA A 245 7.76 -14.71 -3.73
C ALA A 245 7.94 -16.24 -3.71
N GLU A 246 8.97 -16.76 -4.41
CA GLU A 246 9.35 -18.17 -4.38
C GLU A 246 9.73 -18.62 -2.97
N ALA A 247 10.55 -17.84 -2.25
CA ALA A 247 10.94 -18.13 -0.88
C ALA A 247 9.74 -18.19 0.07
N LEU A 248 8.78 -17.27 -0.05
CA LEU A 248 7.55 -17.26 0.75
C LEU A 248 6.61 -18.41 0.39
N SER A 249 6.60 -18.86 -0.87
CA SER A 249 5.77 -20.00 -1.33
C SER A 249 6.30 -21.36 -0.91
N LEU A 250 7.59 -21.49 -0.67
CA LEU A 250 8.18 -22.72 -0.19
C LEU A 250 7.65 -23.04 1.23
N ALA A 251 7.16 -24.26 1.44
CA ALA A 251 6.48 -24.74 2.64
C ALA A 251 7.26 -24.57 3.97
N GLN A 252 8.52 -24.15 3.91
CA GLN A 252 9.39 -23.90 5.06
C GLN A 252 9.01 -22.63 5.86
N PHE A 253 8.24 -21.70 5.26
CA PHE A 253 7.69 -20.51 5.94
C PHE A 253 6.38 -20.77 6.70
N ARG A 254 5.94 -22.01 6.83
CA ARG A 254 4.73 -22.35 7.58
C ARG A 254 5.00 -22.24 9.08
N ALA A 255 4.52 -21.18 9.62
CA ALA A 255 3.87 -20.80 10.90
C ALA A 255 4.20 -21.53 12.22
N GLU A 256 5.15 -22.46 12.31
CA GLU A 256 5.54 -23.13 13.56
C GLU A 256 7.07 -23.23 13.68
N CYS A 257 7.77 -22.15 13.33
CA CYS A 257 9.22 -22.13 13.32
C CYS A 257 9.77 -21.97 14.74
N ALA A 258 10.39 -23.01 15.23
CA ALA A 258 11.31 -22.95 16.38
C ALA A 258 12.55 -22.05 16.11
N ASP A 259 12.69 -21.51 14.87
CA ASP A 259 13.77 -20.61 14.45
C ASP A 259 13.28 -19.46 13.55
N ALA A 260 12.26 -18.72 14.03
CA ALA A 260 11.68 -17.58 13.33
C ALA A 260 12.72 -16.51 12.92
N GLY A 261 13.86 -16.45 13.61
CA GLY A 261 14.92 -15.47 13.34
C GLY A 261 15.71 -15.75 12.06
N SER A 262 15.96 -17.01 11.69
CA SER A 262 16.73 -17.35 10.48
C SER A 262 15.91 -17.10 9.21
N ASP A 263 14.63 -17.44 9.24
CA ASP A 263 13.72 -17.26 8.12
C ASP A 263 13.46 -15.77 7.85
N LEU A 264 13.26 -14.96 8.91
CA LEU A 264 13.07 -13.52 8.76
C LEU A 264 14.33 -12.85 8.21
N ARG A 265 15.55 -13.26 8.62
CA ARG A 265 16.80 -12.79 8.02
C ARG A 265 16.88 -13.12 6.53
N ARG A 266 16.42 -14.30 6.12
CA ARG A 266 16.36 -14.68 4.70
C ARG A 266 15.39 -13.79 3.91
N VAL A 267 14.19 -13.51 4.45
CA VAL A 267 13.26 -12.54 3.85
C VAL A 267 13.94 -11.19 3.70
N CYS A 268 14.51 -10.66 4.77
CA CYS A 268 15.18 -9.36 4.79
C CYS A 268 16.34 -9.29 3.77
N SER A 269 17.06 -10.38 3.54
CA SER A 269 18.15 -10.43 2.55
C SER A 269 17.67 -10.37 1.09
N LEU A 270 16.39 -10.63 0.84
CA LEU A 270 15.76 -10.57 -0.47
C LEU A 270 14.93 -9.30 -0.69
N MET A 271 14.80 -8.46 0.34
CA MET A 271 14.08 -7.19 0.22
C MET A 271 14.85 -6.21 -0.67
N SER A 272 14.14 -5.55 -1.58
CA SER A 272 14.70 -4.52 -2.46
C SER A 272 13.63 -3.56 -2.96
N ASN A 273 14.02 -2.32 -3.27
CA ASN A 273 13.14 -1.34 -3.87
C ASN A 273 13.92 -0.46 -4.86
N ASP A 274 13.58 -0.56 -6.14
CA ASP A 274 14.29 0.15 -7.21
C ASP A 274 14.11 1.68 -7.15
N PHE A 275 13.08 2.19 -6.47
CA PHE A 275 12.92 3.62 -6.22
C PHE A 275 13.82 4.14 -5.09
N GLU A 276 14.17 3.30 -4.13
CA GLU A 276 14.83 3.73 -2.89
C GLU A 276 16.10 4.58 -3.12
N PRO A 277 17.05 4.18 -3.98
CA PRO A 277 18.25 4.97 -4.22
C PRO A 277 17.95 6.35 -4.85
N LEU A 278 16.94 6.41 -5.71
CA LEU A 278 16.55 7.64 -6.41
C LEU A 278 15.87 8.64 -5.47
N ILE A 279 15.02 8.14 -4.59
CA ILE A 279 14.33 8.94 -3.58
C ILE A 279 15.33 9.42 -2.53
N ASP A 280 16.28 8.58 -2.12
CA ASP A 280 17.35 8.99 -1.20
C ASP A 280 18.25 10.07 -1.81
N GLU A 281 18.67 9.91 -3.07
CA GLU A 281 19.45 10.90 -3.81
C GLU A 281 18.71 12.26 -3.87
N ARG A 282 17.39 12.24 -4.05
CA ARG A 282 16.56 13.45 -4.16
C ARG A 282 16.29 14.13 -2.83
N TYR A 283 16.05 13.38 -1.74
CA TYR A 283 15.54 13.90 -0.47
C TYR A 283 16.51 13.69 0.70
N GLY A 284 17.48 12.80 0.60
CA GLY A 284 18.60 12.62 1.57
C GLY A 284 18.20 12.07 2.93
N ARG A 285 17.04 11.40 3.07
CA ARG A 285 16.52 10.95 4.37
C ARG A 285 16.33 9.44 4.50
N ILE A 286 16.25 8.73 3.37
CA ILE A 286 15.88 7.30 3.37
C ILE A 286 16.99 6.45 4.01
N MET A 287 18.24 6.65 3.56
CA MET A 287 19.37 5.91 4.11
C MET A 287 19.61 6.23 5.58
N GLN A 288 19.40 7.48 5.98
CA GLN A 288 19.51 7.87 7.40
C GLN A 288 18.48 7.12 8.26
N MET A 289 17.20 7.09 7.85
CA MET A 289 16.17 6.34 8.56
C MET A 289 16.49 4.85 8.63
N LYS A 290 16.95 4.24 7.51
CA LYS A 290 17.37 2.84 7.50
C LYS A 290 18.50 2.57 8.50
N GLN A 291 19.51 3.43 8.53
CA GLN A 291 20.63 3.29 9.47
C GLN A 291 20.16 3.38 10.92
N LEU A 292 19.24 4.31 11.23
CA LEU A 292 18.66 4.44 12.57
C LEU A 292 17.86 3.18 12.96
N MET A 293 17.06 2.62 12.04
CA MET A 293 16.34 1.38 12.29
C MET A 293 17.28 0.19 12.54
N MET A 294 18.34 0.07 11.74
CA MET A 294 19.35 -0.98 11.94
C MET A 294 20.10 -0.81 13.28
N ARG A 295 20.36 0.41 13.71
CA ARG A 295 20.91 0.70 15.04
C ARG A 295 19.91 0.45 16.18
N ALA A 296 18.61 0.47 15.89
CA ALA A 296 17.53 0.08 16.78
C ALA A 296 17.17 -1.43 16.62
N ASP A 297 18.16 -2.26 16.25
CA ASP A 297 18.08 -3.72 16.17
C ASP A 297 17.06 -4.28 15.14
N ALA A 298 16.72 -3.52 14.08
CA ALA A 298 15.95 -4.08 12.99
C ALA A 298 16.74 -5.21 12.30
N ILE A 299 16.05 -6.29 11.95
CA ILE A 299 16.63 -7.42 11.18
C ILE A 299 16.88 -7.01 9.72
N GLY A 300 16.08 -6.10 9.22
CA GLY A 300 16.22 -5.46 7.91
C GLY A 300 15.35 -4.22 7.82
N ALA A 301 15.71 -3.29 6.93
CA ALA A 301 14.95 -2.06 6.71
C ALA A 301 14.87 -1.73 5.22
N LEU A 302 13.71 -1.22 4.76
CA LEU A 302 13.46 -0.89 3.36
C LEU A 302 12.46 0.27 3.25
N MET A 303 12.54 1.03 2.15
CA MET A 303 11.51 1.99 1.78
C MET A 303 10.31 1.28 1.14
N SER A 304 9.08 1.67 1.51
CA SER A 304 7.85 1.10 0.96
C SER A 304 7.37 1.86 -0.29
N GLY A 305 7.09 1.12 -1.37
CA GLY A 305 6.52 1.68 -2.61
C GLY A 305 7.38 2.79 -3.19
N SER A 306 6.74 3.87 -3.64
CA SER A 306 7.43 5.10 -4.08
C SER A 306 8.00 5.93 -2.94
N GLY A 307 7.85 5.48 -1.70
CA GLY A 307 8.29 6.18 -0.50
C GLY A 307 7.31 7.27 -0.03
N PRO A 308 7.72 8.11 0.95
CA PRO A 308 9.03 8.09 1.58
C PRO A 308 9.12 7.23 2.86
N THR A 309 8.05 6.49 3.24
CA THR A 309 8.09 5.65 4.46
C THR A 309 9.18 4.59 4.37
N VAL A 310 10.01 4.52 5.39
CA VAL A 310 10.91 3.40 5.63
C VAL A 310 10.31 2.52 6.72
N PHE A 311 10.38 1.22 6.54
CA PHE A 311 10.00 0.26 7.56
C PHE A 311 11.19 -0.60 7.99
N GLY A 312 11.26 -0.88 9.29
CA GLY A 312 12.18 -1.86 9.90
C GLY A 312 11.40 -3.10 10.32
N MET A 313 11.98 -4.28 10.10
CA MET A 313 11.38 -5.57 10.48
C MET A 313 12.02 -6.12 11.76
N TYR A 314 11.19 -6.63 12.66
CA TYR A 314 11.55 -7.16 13.96
C TYR A 314 10.90 -8.53 14.19
N GLY A 315 11.46 -9.34 15.06
CA GLY A 315 10.93 -10.68 15.35
C GLY A 315 9.56 -10.69 16.04
N SER A 316 9.12 -9.55 16.61
CA SER A 316 7.80 -9.42 17.25
C SER A 316 7.36 -7.96 17.34
N LEU A 317 6.07 -7.74 17.57
CA LEU A 317 5.51 -6.41 17.87
C LEU A 317 6.18 -5.78 19.10
N GLY A 318 6.44 -6.57 20.16
CA GLY A 318 7.11 -6.06 21.36
C GLY A 318 8.51 -5.53 21.08
N GLN A 319 9.26 -6.17 20.18
CA GLN A 319 10.56 -5.65 19.74
C GLN A 319 10.42 -4.38 18.90
N ALA A 320 9.43 -4.29 18.02
CA ALA A 320 9.17 -3.09 17.24
C ALA A 320 8.75 -1.89 18.12
N LEU A 321 7.95 -2.13 19.15
CA LEU A 321 7.57 -1.11 20.13
C LEU A 321 8.78 -0.59 20.92
N ALA A 322 9.64 -1.49 21.43
CA ALA A 322 10.87 -1.10 22.10
C ALA A 322 11.83 -0.33 21.16
N ALA A 323 11.89 -0.74 19.90
CA ALA A 323 12.71 -0.08 18.89
C ALA A 323 12.23 1.34 18.56
N ALA A 324 10.95 1.67 18.72
CA ALA A 324 10.42 3.00 18.48
C ALA A 324 11.04 4.04 19.43
N ASP A 325 11.20 3.71 20.72
CA ASP A 325 11.83 4.57 21.71
C ASP A 325 13.32 4.76 21.42
N VAL A 326 14.00 3.66 21.05
CA VAL A 326 15.43 3.68 20.68
C VAL A 326 15.63 4.52 19.40
N PHE A 327 14.78 4.34 18.40
CA PHE A 327 14.81 5.11 17.15
C PHE A 327 14.65 6.62 17.44
N GLY A 328 13.69 7.00 18.28
CA GLY A 328 13.48 8.40 18.68
C GLY A 328 14.71 9.02 19.35
N SER A 329 15.33 8.29 20.27
CA SER A 329 16.56 8.74 20.95
C SER A 329 17.73 8.89 19.98
N LEU A 330 17.95 7.90 19.10
CA LEU A 330 19.00 7.93 18.09
C LEU A 330 18.79 9.04 17.06
N ALA A 331 17.53 9.33 16.69
CA ALA A 331 17.18 10.42 15.79
C ALA A 331 17.57 11.77 16.39
N ALA A 332 17.24 12.00 17.67
CA ALA A 332 17.61 13.21 18.40
C ALA A 332 19.13 13.38 18.47
N ASP A 333 19.89 12.32 18.78
CA ASP A 333 21.36 12.33 18.81
C ASP A 333 21.97 12.70 17.45
N CYS A 334 21.28 12.39 16.36
CA CYS A 334 21.68 12.74 14.99
C CYS A 334 21.15 14.11 14.53
N GLY A 335 20.54 14.89 15.43
CA GLY A 335 19.99 16.21 15.13
C GLY A 335 18.69 16.19 14.31
N LEU A 336 17.98 15.06 14.28
CA LEU A 336 16.63 14.95 13.73
C LEU A 336 15.62 15.23 14.83
N ASP A 337 14.86 16.28 14.68
CA ASP A 337 13.70 16.55 15.53
C ASP A 337 12.45 15.95 14.86
N LEU A 338 12.06 14.74 15.31
CA LEU A 338 10.95 14.00 14.69
C LEU A 338 9.66 14.80 14.71
N SER A 339 9.38 15.55 15.75
CA SER A 339 8.19 16.40 15.88
C SER A 339 8.25 17.59 14.92
N ARG A 340 9.36 18.35 14.95
CA ARG A 340 9.56 19.53 14.11
C ARG A 340 9.65 19.19 12.63
N ASP A 341 10.29 18.06 12.30
CA ASP A 341 10.47 17.60 10.92
C ASP A 341 9.24 16.81 10.40
N GLY A 342 8.14 16.76 11.19
CA GLY A 342 6.86 16.18 10.79
C GLY A 342 6.89 14.66 10.62
N PHE A 343 7.74 13.95 11.36
CA PHE A 343 7.81 12.49 11.27
C PHE A 343 6.63 11.83 11.97
N HIS A 344 6.08 10.79 11.32
CA HIS A 344 5.19 9.83 11.95
C HIS A 344 5.94 8.51 12.17
N VAL A 345 6.08 8.10 13.44
CA VAL A 345 6.71 6.82 13.82
C VAL A 345 5.64 5.93 14.43
N ILE A 346 5.40 4.78 13.79
CA ILE A 346 4.31 3.88 14.14
C ILE A 346 4.87 2.46 14.23
N ALA A 347 4.66 1.80 15.37
CA ALA A 347 4.92 0.37 15.49
C ALA A 347 3.64 -0.42 15.19
N GLY A 348 3.77 -1.52 14.46
CA GLY A 348 2.70 -2.41 14.07
C GLY A 348 3.22 -3.80 13.74
N CYS A 349 2.44 -4.62 13.06
CA CYS A 349 2.87 -5.94 12.60
C CYS A 349 2.38 -6.27 11.19
N LEU A 350 2.99 -7.29 10.59
CA LEU A 350 2.53 -7.86 9.33
C LEU A 350 1.37 -8.82 9.58
N GLY A 351 0.33 -8.73 8.74
CA GLY A 351 -0.88 -9.53 8.85
C GLY A 351 -1.76 -9.09 10.01
N ASP A 352 -2.41 -10.05 10.68
CA ASP A 352 -3.19 -9.79 11.89
C ASP A 352 -2.30 -9.81 13.12
N SER A 353 -2.52 -8.89 14.05
CA SER A 353 -1.82 -8.82 15.35
C SER A 353 -2.10 -10.02 16.24
N GLY A 354 -3.09 -10.83 15.91
CA GLY A 354 -3.46 -12.03 16.69
C GLY A 354 -4.14 -11.73 18.03
N PHE A 355 -4.64 -10.48 18.21
CA PHE A 355 -5.41 -10.06 19.38
C PHE A 355 -6.88 -9.94 19.06
#